data_b3a72e7061b076aa4146d0f90aa8d2d2
#
_entry.id   b3a72e7061b076aa4146d0f90aa8d2d2
#
_cell.length_a   1.000
_cell.length_b   1.000
_cell.length_c   1.000
_cell.angle_alpha   90.00
_cell.angle_beta   90.00
_cell.angle_gamma   90.00
#
_symmetry.space_group_name_H-M   'P 1'
#
loop_
_entity.id
_entity.type
_entity.pdbx_description
1 polymer ?
#
loop_
_entity_poly.entity_id
_entity_poly.type
_entity_poly.pdbx_seq_one_letter_code
_entity_poly.pdbx_strand_id
1 'polypeptide(L)'
;MFLRNCWYIAAESREVGRAPLGRILLNEPVVVYRREDGTPVALEDRCCHRRAPLHKGKVVGDQIQCGYHGFTFDPSGACVYIPGQERVPASVAVRSYPVVERHRYLWIWMGEKEEADPARIPDFHYNDDPNWASVGACLHVEANYLLLVENLIDLSHVAFVHASTIGSADDTNPIIKNERNDDYVRVIREAPGIACTPSMRAVGFAPVIDQKKIITFTPGSNIWIDIPTRDAVPVEGRNQPMERRVMILNAIT
;
A
#
# COMPACT_ATOMS: atom_id res chain seq x y z
N MET A 1 -2.60 -7.68 -17.12
CA MET A 1 -1.31 -8.32 -16.73
C MET A 1 -0.80 -7.52 -15.55
N PHE A 2 -0.32 -8.18 -14.47
CA PHE A 2 0.22 -7.51 -13.28
C PHE A 2 1.75 -7.56 -13.30
N LEU A 3 2.40 -6.56 -12.73
CA LEU A 3 3.84 -6.58 -12.53
C LEU A 3 4.20 -7.68 -11.53
N ARG A 4 5.29 -8.38 -11.80
CA ARG A 4 5.84 -9.40 -10.91
C ARG A 4 7.22 -8.96 -10.42
N ASN A 5 7.77 -9.69 -9.46
CA ASN A 5 9.04 -9.35 -8.81
C ASN A 5 9.01 -7.94 -8.19
N CYS A 6 7.92 -7.66 -7.49
CA CYS A 6 7.66 -6.41 -6.80
C CYS A 6 7.06 -6.65 -5.41
N TRP A 7 7.24 -5.69 -4.51
CA TRP A 7 6.59 -5.64 -3.21
C TRP A 7 5.21 -4.98 -3.33
N TYR A 8 4.19 -5.65 -2.82
CA TYR A 8 2.82 -5.15 -2.71
C TYR A 8 2.43 -5.02 -1.25
N ILE A 9 1.54 -4.09 -0.92
CA ILE A 9 0.94 -4.02 0.41
C ILE A 9 -0.19 -5.05 0.48
N ALA A 10 -0.03 -6.07 1.34
CA ALA A 10 -1.03 -7.11 1.56
C ALA A 10 -2.10 -6.69 2.57
N ALA A 11 -1.71 -5.92 3.59
CA ALA A 11 -2.59 -5.47 4.67
C ALA A 11 -1.94 -4.34 5.47
N GLU A 12 -2.72 -3.60 6.24
CA GLU A 12 -2.17 -2.84 7.36
C GLU A 12 -1.70 -3.82 8.45
N SER A 13 -0.57 -3.52 9.11
CA SER A 13 0.00 -4.38 10.16
C SER A 13 -1.00 -4.73 11.26
N ARG A 14 -1.88 -3.78 11.62
CA ARG A 14 -2.90 -3.95 12.66
C ARG A 14 -4.04 -4.90 12.28
N GLU A 15 -4.25 -5.16 11.00
CA GLU A 15 -5.29 -6.08 10.53
C GLU A 15 -4.88 -7.54 10.68
N VAL A 16 -3.56 -7.81 10.73
CA VAL A 16 -3.02 -9.16 10.73
C VAL A 16 -2.75 -9.62 12.15
N GLY A 17 -3.52 -10.58 12.60
CA GLY A 17 -3.39 -11.24 13.90
C GLY A 17 -3.11 -12.73 13.78
N ARG A 18 -3.45 -13.47 14.84
CA ARG A 18 -3.40 -14.94 14.86
C ARG A 18 -4.49 -15.57 13.98
N ALA A 19 -5.64 -14.92 13.85
CA ALA A 19 -6.70 -15.38 12.95
C ALA A 19 -6.25 -15.28 11.50
N PRO A 20 -6.44 -16.33 10.67
CA PRO A 20 -6.07 -16.29 9.27
C PRO A 20 -6.90 -15.24 8.52
N LEU A 21 -6.23 -14.35 7.79
CA LEU A 21 -6.81 -13.30 6.98
C LEU A 21 -6.63 -13.62 5.49
N GLY A 22 -7.72 -13.85 4.77
CA GLY A 22 -7.68 -14.07 3.31
C GLY A 22 -7.62 -12.74 2.54
N ARG A 23 -6.78 -12.70 1.49
CA ARG A 23 -6.66 -11.60 0.53
C ARG A 23 -6.60 -12.15 -0.89
N ILE A 24 -6.95 -11.33 -1.86
CA ILE A 24 -6.70 -11.61 -3.27
C ILE A 24 -5.73 -10.56 -3.78
N LEU A 25 -4.53 -10.97 -4.14
CA LEU A 25 -3.47 -10.10 -4.64
C LEU A 25 -3.09 -10.56 -6.04
N LEU A 26 -3.13 -9.67 -7.02
CA LEU A 26 -2.84 -10.00 -8.42
C LEU A 26 -3.65 -11.21 -8.95
N ASN A 27 -4.91 -11.34 -8.52
CA ASN A 27 -5.80 -12.49 -8.78
C ASN A 27 -5.33 -13.81 -8.13
N GLU A 28 -4.38 -13.78 -7.21
CA GLU A 28 -3.96 -14.94 -6.43
C GLU A 28 -4.53 -14.85 -5.01
N PRO A 29 -5.19 -15.91 -4.53
CA PRO A 29 -5.64 -15.96 -3.16
C PRO A 29 -4.45 -16.20 -2.22
N VAL A 30 -4.31 -15.35 -1.24
CA VAL A 30 -3.25 -15.37 -0.24
C VAL A 30 -3.89 -15.37 1.15
N VAL A 31 -3.38 -16.19 2.06
CA VAL A 31 -3.71 -16.15 3.48
C VAL A 31 -2.53 -15.57 4.24
N VAL A 32 -2.80 -14.60 5.12
CA VAL A 32 -1.80 -14.02 6.02
C VAL A 32 -2.21 -14.23 7.47
N TYR A 33 -1.23 -14.49 8.34
CA TYR A 33 -1.43 -14.64 9.78
C TYR A 33 -0.13 -14.36 10.53
N ARG A 34 -0.16 -14.33 11.87
CA ARG A 34 1.07 -14.22 12.67
C ARG A 34 1.37 -15.52 13.41
N ARG A 35 2.65 -15.82 13.53
CA ARG A 35 3.20 -16.81 14.44
C ARG A 35 3.02 -16.37 15.90
N GLU A 36 3.36 -17.24 16.85
CA GLU A 36 3.32 -16.94 18.29
C GLU A 36 4.30 -15.83 18.67
N ASP A 37 5.43 -15.75 17.99
CA ASP A 37 6.43 -14.69 18.17
C ASP A 37 6.06 -13.35 17.50
N GLY A 38 4.88 -13.26 16.87
CA GLY A 38 4.42 -12.09 16.13
C GLY A 38 4.89 -12.01 14.68
N THR A 39 5.79 -12.87 14.24
CA THR A 39 6.30 -12.89 12.84
C THR A 39 5.18 -13.15 11.86
N PRO A 40 5.00 -12.32 10.81
CA PRO A 40 3.98 -12.54 9.80
C PRO A 40 4.34 -13.69 8.85
N VAL A 41 3.32 -14.38 8.37
CA VAL A 41 3.41 -15.48 7.40
C VAL A 41 2.41 -15.22 6.29
N ALA A 42 2.79 -15.49 5.03
CA ALA A 42 1.89 -15.51 3.89
C ALA A 42 2.03 -16.83 3.10
N LEU A 43 0.90 -17.46 2.84
CA LEU A 43 0.81 -18.69 2.07
C LEU A 43 -0.25 -18.56 0.97
N GLU A 44 -0.17 -19.41 -0.05
CA GLU A 44 -1.28 -19.57 -0.99
C GLU A 44 -2.54 -20.03 -0.22
N ASP A 45 -3.63 -19.30 -0.41
CA ASP A 45 -4.89 -19.56 0.28
C ASP A 45 -5.71 -20.66 -0.42
N ARG A 46 -5.02 -21.75 -0.77
CA ARG A 46 -5.61 -22.93 -1.40
C ARG A 46 -4.93 -24.19 -0.92
N CYS A 47 -5.63 -24.97 -0.10
CA CYS A 47 -5.15 -26.28 0.29
C CYS A 47 -4.83 -27.14 -0.93
N CYS A 48 -3.64 -27.74 -0.98
CA CYS A 48 -3.19 -28.57 -2.12
C CYS A 48 -4.06 -29.82 -2.35
N HIS A 49 -4.85 -30.26 -1.34
CA HIS A 49 -5.73 -31.43 -1.46
C HIS A 49 -6.95 -31.18 -2.35
N ARG A 50 -7.84 -30.24 -1.95
CA ARG A 50 -9.13 -29.96 -2.64
C ARG A 50 -9.36 -28.47 -2.83
N ARG A 51 -8.31 -27.68 -2.84
CA ARG A 51 -8.31 -26.21 -3.05
C ARG A 51 -9.20 -25.42 -2.10
N ALA A 52 -9.54 -26.02 -0.95
CA ALA A 52 -10.27 -25.31 0.09
C ALA A 52 -9.46 -24.11 0.61
N PRO A 53 -10.09 -22.93 0.84
CA PRO A 53 -9.38 -21.76 1.32
C PRO A 53 -8.84 -21.99 2.75
N LEU A 54 -7.55 -21.77 2.95
CA LEU A 54 -6.88 -21.96 4.23
C LEU A 54 -7.32 -20.92 5.27
N HIS A 55 -7.69 -19.71 4.84
CA HIS A 55 -8.20 -18.68 5.77
C HIS A 55 -9.53 -19.08 6.44
N LYS A 56 -10.26 -20.07 5.91
CA LYS A 56 -11.45 -20.66 6.57
C LYS A 56 -11.09 -21.75 7.58
N GLY A 57 -9.82 -22.06 7.73
CA GLY A 57 -9.30 -22.98 8.73
C GLY A 57 -8.91 -22.27 10.03
N LYS A 58 -7.87 -22.74 10.68
CA LYS A 58 -7.37 -22.17 11.95
C LYS A 58 -5.85 -22.23 12.02
N VAL A 59 -5.27 -21.34 12.81
CA VAL A 59 -3.85 -21.41 13.20
C VAL A 59 -3.72 -22.20 14.49
N VAL A 60 -2.82 -23.17 14.52
CA VAL A 60 -2.49 -24.03 15.66
C VAL A 60 -0.97 -23.99 15.88
N GLY A 61 -0.53 -23.44 17.00
CA GLY A 61 0.87 -23.05 17.14
C GLY A 61 1.23 -22.08 16.00
N ASP A 62 2.30 -22.34 15.29
CA ASP A 62 2.72 -21.53 14.13
C ASP A 62 2.18 -22.04 12.78
N GLN A 63 1.39 -23.10 12.79
CA GLN A 63 0.91 -23.81 11.61
C GLN A 63 -0.53 -23.43 11.26
N ILE A 64 -0.88 -23.49 9.97
CA ILE A 64 -2.25 -23.33 9.52
C ILE A 64 -2.89 -24.67 9.17
N GLN A 65 -4.03 -24.98 9.76
CA GLN A 65 -4.79 -26.21 9.52
C GLN A 65 -6.00 -25.92 8.63
N CYS A 66 -6.06 -26.64 7.52
CA CYS A 66 -7.20 -26.60 6.61
C CYS A 66 -8.50 -27.05 7.29
N GLY A 67 -9.54 -26.23 7.22
CA GLY A 67 -10.83 -26.53 7.85
C GLY A 67 -11.61 -27.69 7.20
N TYR A 68 -11.18 -28.18 6.02
CA TYR A 68 -11.93 -29.21 5.29
C TYR A 68 -11.50 -30.62 5.73
N HIS A 69 -10.22 -30.97 5.60
CA HIS A 69 -9.73 -32.31 5.93
C HIS A 69 -8.54 -32.32 6.90
N GLY A 70 -8.24 -31.21 7.56
CA GLY A 70 -7.22 -31.14 8.58
C GLY A 70 -5.76 -31.19 8.12
N PHE A 71 -5.49 -31.06 6.80
CA PHE A 71 -4.13 -30.89 6.31
C PHE A 71 -3.52 -29.66 6.98
N THR A 72 -2.31 -29.81 7.53
CA THR A 72 -1.67 -28.74 8.30
C THR A 72 -0.36 -28.35 7.64
N PHE A 73 -0.16 -27.07 7.46
CA PHE A 73 1.01 -26.49 6.78
C PHE A 73 1.80 -25.62 7.74
N ASP A 74 3.12 -25.75 7.70
CA ASP A 74 4.01 -24.87 8.43
C ASP A 74 4.20 -23.50 7.74
N PRO A 75 4.90 -22.52 8.34
CA PRO A 75 5.15 -21.22 7.74
C PRO A 75 5.92 -21.24 6.41
N SER A 76 6.63 -22.34 6.09
CA SER A 76 7.29 -22.49 4.78
C SER A 76 6.34 -22.93 3.68
N GLY A 77 5.11 -23.34 4.05
CA GLY A 77 4.11 -23.94 3.17
C GLY A 77 4.21 -25.44 3.05
N ALA A 78 5.18 -26.09 3.69
CA ALA A 78 5.28 -27.55 3.70
C ALA A 78 4.12 -28.16 4.51
N CYS A 79 3.51 -29.24 3.99
CA CYS A 79 2.52 -29.98 4.74
C CYS A 79 3.22 -30.83 5.80
N VAL A 80 2.88 -30.62 7.06
CA VAL A 80 3.50 -31.32 8.20
C VAL A 80 2.59 -32.36 8.83
N TYR A 81 1.29 -32.36 8.50
CA TYR A 81 0.35 -33.32 9.02
C TYR A 81 -0.80 -33.59 8.02
N ILE A 82 -1.08 -34.86 7.81
CA ILE A 82 -2.24 -35.37 7.06
C ILE A 82 -2.97 -36.38 7.95
N PRO A 83 -4.24 -36.17 8.29
CA PRO A 83 -5.00 -37.12 9.10
C PRO A 83 -5.00 -38.54 8.50
N GLY A 84 -4.70 -39.53 9.33
CA GLY A 84 -4.67 -40.95 8.93
C GLY A 84 -3.43 -41.37 8.13
N GLN A 85 -2.42 -40.50 8.00
CA GLN A 85 -1.14 -40.85 7.36
C GLN A 85 0.02 -40.72 8.35
N GLU A 86 0.87 -41.75 8.44
CA GLU A 86 2.09 -41.72 9.26
C GLU A 86 3.21 -40.86 8.62
N ARG A 87 3.21 -40.74 7.31
CA ARG A 87 4.22 -40.00 6.54
C ARG A 87 3.57 -39.01 5.60
N VAL A 88 4.09 -37.78 5.60
CA VAL A 88 3.70 -36.73 4.65
C VAL A 88 4.75 -36.66 3.53
N PRO A 89 4.39 -36.85 2.26
CA PRO A 89 5.34 -36.69 1.16
C PRO A 89 5.86 -35.25 1.08
N ALA A 90 7.15 -35.05 0.85
CA ALA A 90 7.77 -33.74 0.77
C ALA A 90 7.22 -32.85 -0.38
N SER A 91 6.59 -33.47 -1.38
CA SER A 91 5.94 -32.75 -2.49
C SER A 91 4.59 -32.14 -2.13
N VAL A 92 4.03 -32.50 -0.96
CA VAL A 92 2.75 -31.95 -0.49
C VAL A 92 3.00 -30.61 0.19
N ALA A 93 2.72 -29.52 -0.51
CA ALA A 93 2.97 -28.18 -0.03
C ALA A 93 2.00 -27.19 -0.67
N VAL A 94 1.95 -25.99 -0.11
CA VAL A 94 1.38 -24.79 -0.72
C VAL A 94 2.49 -23.75 -0.91
N ARG A 95 2.29 -22.82 -1.83
CA ARG A 95 3.27 -21.73 -2.03
C ARG A 95 3.35 -20.86 -0.79
N SER A 96 4.56 -20.49 -0.37
CA SER A 96 4.78 -19.42 0.61
C SER A 96 5.38 -18.20 -0.09
N TYR A 97 5.09 -17.02 0.47
CA TYR A 97 5.54 -15.75 -0.07
C TYR A 97 6.46 -15.06 0.94
N PRO A 98 7.57 -14.43 0.48
CA PRO A 98 8.33 -13.54 1.34
C PRO A 98 7.47 -12.39 1.84
N VAL A 99 7.53 -12.09 3.13
CA VAL A 99 6.81 -10.99 3.76
C VAL A 99 7.72 -10.17 4.64
N VAL A 100 7.50 -8.86 4.67
CA VAL A 100 8.22 -7.91 5.52
C VAL A 100 7.21 -6.96 6.14
N GLU A 101 7.32 -6.72 7.44
CA GLU A 101 6.56 -5.68 8.12
C GLU A 101 7.40 -4.41 8.19
N ARG A 102 6.90 -3.32 7.57
CA ARG A 102 7.58 -2.02 7.54
C ARG A 102 6.56 -0.90 7.35
N HIS A 103 6.76 0.22 8.04
CA HIS A 103 5.96 1.43 7.88
C HIS A 103 4.45 1.19 8.12
N ARG A 104 4.11 0.35 9.12
CA ARG A 104 2.76 -0.07 9.49
C ARG A 104 2.01 -0.89 8.44
N TYR A 105 2.72 -1.42 7.44
CA TYR A 105 2.18 -2.31 6.42
C TYR A 105 2.87 -3.66 6.43
N LEU A 106 2.11 -4.69 6.06
CA LEU A 106 2.63 -5.99 5.69
C LEU A 106 2.86 -6.00 4.18
N TRP A 107 4.13 -6.04 3.80
CA TRP A 107 4.57 -6.15 2.41
C TRP A 107 4.74 -7.60 2.02
N ILE A 108 4.25 -7.96 0.84
CA ILE A 108 4.38 -9.29 0.26
C ILE A 108 5.11 -9.21 -1.09
N TRP A 109 6.05 -10.11 -1.29
CA TRP A 109 6.73 -10.22 -2.57
C TRP A 109 5.96 -11.12 -3.53
N MET A 110 5.54 -10.57 -4.65
CA MET A 110 4.80 -11.30 -5.68
C MET A 110 5.72 -11.62 -6.86
N GLY A 111 6.60 -12.59 -6.67
CA GLY A 111 7.61 -12.98 -7.65
C GLY A 111 8.41 -14.22 -7.23
N GLU A 112 9.60 -14.36 -7.81
CA GLU A 112 10.57 -15.39 -7.42
C GLU A 112 11.18 -15.03 -6.07
N LYS A 113 11.20 -15.98 -5.12
CA LYS A 113 11.59 -15.73 -3.72
C LYS A 113 13.02 -15.20 -3.60
N GLU A 114 13.89 -15.71 -4.45
CA GLU A 114 15.32 -15.43 -4.48
C GLU A 114 15.61 -13.97 -4.88
N GLU A 115 14.65 -13.32 -5.54
CA GLU A 115 14.74 -11.92 -5.97
C GLU A 115 14.12 -10.93 -4.97
N ALA A 116 13.58 -11.43 -3.86
CA ALA A 116 12.91 -10.63 -2.84
C ALA A 116 13.91 -9.79 -2.03
N ASP A 117 14.20 -8.59 -2.49
CA ASP A 117 15.07 -7.65 -1.78
C ASP A 117 14.24 -6.62 -1.00
N PRO A 118 14.27 -6.64 0.35
CA PRO A 118 13.55 -5.66 1.18
C PRO A 118 14.02 -4.21 1.00
N ALA A 119 15.21 -3.97 0.44
CA ALA A 119 15.66 -2.61 0.14
C ALA A 119 14.83 -1.92 -0.95
N ARG A 120 14.11 -2.71 -1.77
CA ARG A 120 13.21 -2.22 -2.80
C ARG A 120 11.82 -1.80 -2.29
N ILE A 121 11.53 -1.98 -0.99
CA ILE A 121 10.30 -1.47 -0.38
C ILE A 121 10.42 0.06 -0.30
N PRO A 122 9.42 0.82 -0.83
CA PRO A 122 9.43 2.26 -0.77
C PRO A 122 9.52 2.80 0.67
N ASP A 123 10.22 3.92 0.84
CA ASP A 123 10.35 4.56 2.14
C ASP A 123 9.10 5.38 2.49
N PHE A 124 8.33 4.87 3.43
CA PHE A 124 7.15 5.53 4.02
C PHE A 124 7.35 5.78 5.52
N HIS A 125 8.57 6.15 5.92
CA HIS A 125 8.94 6.39 7.32
C HIS A 125 8.00 7.35 8.05
N TYR A 126 7.36 8.29 7.35
CA TYR A 126 6.40 9.22 7.93
C TYR A 126 5.19 8.52 8.59
N ASN A 127 4.90 7.25 8.25
CA ASN A 127 3.90 6.48 8.95
C ASN A 127 4.34 6.07 10.38
N ASP A 128 5.64 5.99 10.61
CA ASP A 128 6.23 5.61 11.91
C ASP A 128 6.73 6.82 12.70
N ASP A 129 6.88 7.98 12.06
CA ASP A 129 7.38 9.21 12.67
C ASP A 129 6.30 9.85 13.55
N PRO A 130 6.57 10.08 14.86
CA PRO A 130 5.60 10.69 15.78
C PRO A 130 5.23 12.14 15.44
N ASN A 131 5.99 12.81 14.60
CA ASN A 131 5.67 14.16 14.10
C ASN A 131 4.60 14.17 13.00
N TRP A 132 4.19 12.99 12.53
CA TRP A 132 3.14 12.83 11.51
C TRP A 132 1.90 12.18 12.11
N ALA A 133 0.74 12.69 11.73
CA ALA A 133 -0.53 12.03 11.97
C ALA A 133 -0.96 11.31 10.68
N SER A 134 -1.28 10.02 10.77
CA SER A 134 -1.74 9.24 9.63
C SER A 134 -3.14 8.68 9.88
N VAL A 135 -3.95 8.68 8.82
CA VAL A 135 -5.27 8.07 8.77
C VAL A 135 -5.40 7.37 7.41
N GLY A 136 -6.06 6.24 7.38
CA GLY A 136 -6.24 5.47 6.15
C GLY A 136 -7.55 4.69 6.16
N ALA A 137 -7.95 4.25 4.96
CA ALA A 137 -9.08 3.37 4.75
C ALA A 137 -8.78 2.44 3.57
N CYS A 138 -9.38 1.24 3.60
CA CYS A 138 -9.40 0.35 2.46
C CYS A 138 -10.68 0.59 1.67
N LEU A 139 -10.56 0.86 0.38
CA LEU A 139 -11.69 1.08 -0.52
C LEU A 139 -11.69 0.00 -1.59
N HIS A 140 -12.85 -0.62 -1.80
CA HIS A 140 -13.06 -1.51 -2.94
C HIS A 140 -13.53 -0.69 -4.15
N VAL A 141 -12.84 -0.83 -5.27
CA VAL A 141 -13.18 -0.15 -6.53
C VAL A 141 -13.36 -1.20 -7.62
N GLU A 142 -14.56 -1.27 -8.21
CA GLU A 142 -14.88 -2.19 -9.31
C GLU A 142 -14.36 -1.64 -10.65
N ALA A 143 -13.02 -1.55 -10.77
CA ALA A 143 -12.36 -1.06 -11.97
C ALA A 143 -11.03 -1.77 -12.21
N ASN A 144 -10.51 -1.68 -13.43
CA ASN A 144 -9.15 -2.10 -13.71
C ASN A 144 -8.17 -1.20 -12.95
N TYR A 145 -7.21 -1.78 -12.24
CA TYR A 145 -6.24 -1.05 -11.42
C TYR A 145 -5.48 0.04 -12.20
N LEU A 146 -5.23 -0.17 -13.50
CA LEU A 146 -4.56 0.84 -14.35
C LEU A 146 -5.34 2.14 -14.45
N LEU A 147 -6.67 2.11 -14.41
CA LEU A 147 -7.49 3.32 -14.42
C LEU A 147 -7.28 4.14 -13.14
N LEU A 148 -7.05 3.48 -12.00
CA LEU A 148 -6.68 4.17 -10.76
C LEU A 148 -5.27 4.74 -10.84
N VAL A 149 -4.33 4.00 -11.43
CA VAL A 149 -2.95 4.49 -11.66
C VAL A 149 -2.96 5.73 -12.54
N GLU A 150 -3.67 5.69 -13.67
CA GLU A 150 -3.79 6.81 -14.61
C GLU A 150 -4.44 8.04 -13.94
N ASN A 151 -5.52 7.83 -13.19
CA ASN A 151 -6.21 8.90 -12.47
C ASN A 151 -5.31 9.58 -11.42
N LEU A 152 -4.53 8.79 -10.66
CA LEU A 152 -3.68 9.30 -9.58
C LEU A 152 -2.40 9.97 -10.09
N ILE A 153 -1.89 9.56 -11.24
CA ILE A 153 -0.70 10.16 -11.85
C ILE A 153 -1.03 11.46 -12.57
N ASP A 154 -2.23 11.58 -13.16
CA ASP A 154 -2.70 12.80 -13.81
C ASP A 154 -3.62 13.60 -12.89
N LEU A 155 -3.08 14.62 -12.23
CA LEU A 155 -3.82 15.53 -11.36
C LEU A 155 -4.45 16.73 -12.10
N SER A 156 -4.53 16.72 -13.43
CA SER A 156 -5.12 17.81 -14.21
C SER A 156 -6.62 18.01 -13.91
N HIS A 157 -7.32 16.92 -13.56
CA HIS A 157 -8.73 16.92 -13.19
C HIS A 157 -9.04 17.63 -11.85
N VAL A 158 -8.03 17.78 -10.98
CA VAL A 158 -8.23 18.22 -9.59
C VAL A 158 -8.83 19.63 -9.51
N ALA A 159 -8.42 20.55 -10.38
CA ALA A 159 -8.96 21.90 -10.43
C ALA A 159 -10.46 21.95 -10.79
N PHE A 160 -10.97 20.93 -11.47
CA PHE A 160 -12.35 20.86 -11.94
C PHE A 160 -13.22 19.92 -11.07
N VAL A 161 -12.82 18.68 -10.93
CA VAL A 161 -13.60 17.66 -10.22
C VAL A 161 -13.58 17.87 -8.70
N HIS A 162 -12.46 18.36 -8.17
CA HIS A 162 -12.23 18.54 -6.74
C HIS A 162 -12.17 20.03 -6.31
N ALA A 163 -12.73 20.93 -7.10
CA ALA A 163 -12.68 22.38 -6.86
C ALA A 163 -13.24 22.79 -5.48
N SER A 164 -14.22 22.05 -4.96
CA SER A 164 -14.84 22.33 -3.66
C SER A 164 -14.03 21.83 -2.44
N THR A 165 -12.94 21.09 -2.66
CA THR A 165 -12.15 20.45 -1.59
C THR A 165 -10.66 20.73 -1.69
N ILE A 166 -9.96 20.00 -2.55
CA ILE A 166 -8.50 20.01 -2.68
C ILE A 166 -8.00 20.71 -3.95
N GLY A 167 -8.91 21.10 -4.84
CA GLY A 167 -8.59 21.83 -6.07
C GLY A 167 -8.47 23.35 -5.84
N SER A 168 -7.73 23.99 -6.74
CA SER A 168 -7.72 25.44 -6.92
C SER A 168 -8.09 25.75 -8.36
N ALA A 169 -8.96 26.72 -8.58
CA ALA A 169 -9.36 27.13 -9.92
C ALA A 169 -8.17 27.67 -10.74
N ASP A 170 -7.13 28.15 -10.07
CA ASP A 170 -5.94 28.71 -10.70
C ASP A 170 -4.87 27.65 -11.01
N ASP A 171 -5.01 26.41 -10.51
CA ASP A 171 -4.08 25.29 -10.79
C ASP A 171 -4.38 24.62 -12.16
N THR A 172 -4.61 25.44 -13.17
CA THR A 172 -4.91 24.98 -14.53
C THR A 172 -3.72 25.03 -15.47
N ASN A 173 -2.66 25.73 -15.09
CA ASN A 173 -1.43 25.87 -15.89
C ASN A 173 -0.16 25.74 -15.06
N PRO A 174 0.06 24.61 -14.36
CA PRO A 174 1.25 24.40 -13.54
C PRO A 174 2.49 24.17 -14.40
N ILE A 175 3.68 24.38 -13.80
CA ILE A 175 4.94 23.95 -14.38
C ILE A 175 5.06 22.44 -14.15
N ILE A 176 5.15 21.65 -15.23
CA ILE A 176 5.21 20.19 -15.18
C ILE A 176 6.59 19.71 -15.55
N LYS A 177 7.16 18.82 -14.72
CA LYS A 177 8.41 18.09 -14.98
C LYS A 177 8.16 16.60 -14.77
N ASN A 178 8.73 15.77 -15.63
CA ASN A 178 8.65 14.32 -15.55
C ASN A 178 10.04 13.73 -15.33
N GLU A 179 10.13 12.78 -14.40
CA GLU A 179 11.34 12.02 -14.11
C GLU A 179 11.00 10.53 -14.17
N ARG A 180 11.94 9.72 -14.63
CA ARG A 180 11.80 8.25 -14.60
C ARG A 180 13.17 7.58 -14.55
N ASN A 181 13.19 6.43 -13.92
CA ASN A 181 14.26 5.45 -13.97
C ASN A 181 13.66 4.04 -13.88
N ASP A 182 14.45 3.03 -13.55
CA ASP A 182 13.99 1.65 -13.43
C ASP A 182 13.13 1.41 -12.18
N ASP A 183 13.22 2.28 -11.16
CA ASP A 183 12.54 2.13 -9.87
C ASP A 183 11.27 2.96 -9.75
N TYR A 184 11.13 4.06 -10.52
CA TYR A 184 9.95 4.93 -10.40
C TYR A 184 9.66 5.74 -11.68
N VAL A 185 8.40 6.17 -11.76
CA VAL A 185 7.96 7.28 -12.62
C VAL A 185 7.45 8.39 -11.70
N ARG A 186 7.84 9.65 -11.98
CA ARG A 186 7.48 10.80 -11.16
C ARG A 186 7.00 11.95 -12.02
N VAL A 187 5.86 12.52 -11.64
CA VAL A 187 5.32 13.76 -12.19
C VAL A 187 5.41 14.83 -11.11
N ILE A 188 6.04 15.95 -11.43
CA ILE A 188 6.19 17.10 -10.54
C ILE A 188 5.36 18.24 -11.13
N ARG A 189 4.41 18.75 -10.36
CA ARG A 189 3.57 19.92 -10.70
C ARG A 189 3.90 21.03 -9.71
N GLU A 190 4.34 22.18 -10.22
CA GLU A 190 4.62 23.37 -9.42
C GLU A 190 3.60 24.45 -9.79
N ALA A 191 2.88 24.94 -8.80
CA ALA A 191 1.83 25.94 -8.93
C ALA A 191 2.09 27.08 -7.92
N PRO A 192 2.96 28.06 -8.27
CA PRO A 192 3.23 29.20 -7.42
C PRO A 192 2.09 30.22 -7.50
N GLY A 193 1.77 30.86 -6.37
CA GLY A 193 0.85 31.98 -6.31
C GLY A 193 -0.60 31.63 -6.63
N ILE A 194 -1.05 30.41 -6.43
CA ILE A 194 -2.44 30.00 -6.68
C ILE A 194 -3.37 30.38 -5.53
N ALA A 195 -4.66 30.51 -5.82
CA ALA A 195 -5.68 30.65 -4.79
C ALA A 195 -5.66 29.44 -3.85
N CYS A 196 -5.71 29.71 -2.55
CA CYS A 196 -5.67 28.69 -1.51
C CYS A 196 -6.86 27.72 -1.66
N THR A 197 -6.58 26.41 -1.68
CA THR A 197 -7.63 25.38 -1.77
C THR A 197 -8.54 25.42 -0.54
N PRO A 198 -9.81 25.01 -0.63
CA PRO A 198 -10.73 25.01 0.52
C PRO A 198 -10.20 24.24 1.72
N SER A 199 -9.58 23.08 1.50
CA SER A 199 -8.99 22.25 2.57
C SER A 199 -7.81 22.94 3.27
N MET A 200 -6.93 23.62 2.52
CA MET A 200 -5.79 24.33 3.10
C MET A 200 -6.24 25.62 3.83
N ARG A 201 -7.27 26.29 3.31
CA ARG A 201 -7.89 27.43 3.97
C ARG A 201 -8.50 27.04 5.32
N ALA A 202 -9.15 25.88 5.40
CA ALA A 202 -9.76 25.37 6.62
C ALA A 202 -8.74 25.12 7.75
N VAL A 203 -7.47 24.87 7.41
CA VAL A 203 -6.38 24.71 8.38
C VAL A 203 -5.55 25.98 8.57
N GLY A 204 -5.97 27.11 8.00
CA GLY A 204 -5.44 28.43 8.30
C GLY A 204 -4.36 28.97 7.36
N PHE A 205 -4.19 28.43 6.16
CA PHE A 205 -3.29 29.00 5.16
C PHE A 205 -3.78 30.38 4.66
N ALA A 206 -2.84 31.18 4.14
CA ALA A 206 -3.09 32.44 3.47
C ALA A 206 -4.03 32.29 2.27
N PRO A 207 -4.68 33.37 1.80
CA PRO A 207 -5.53 33.31 0.59
C PRO A 207 -4.80 32.87 -0.68
N VAL A 208 -3.47 33.10 -0.74
CA VAL A 208 -2.60 32.73 -1.86
C VAL A 208 -1.48 31.85 -1.33
N ILE A 209 -1.21 30.74 -2.02
CA ILE A 209 -0.23 29.73 -1.62
C ILE A 209 0.68 29.36 -2.79
N ASP A 210 1.88 28.90 -2.44
CA ASP A 210 2.74 28.13 -3.34
C ASP A 210 2.54 26.65 -3.03
N GLN A 211 2.19 25.86 -4.04
CA GLN A 211 1.96 24.44 -3.87
C GLN A 211 2.77 23.65 -4.90
N LYS A 212 3.41 22.61 -4.43
CA LYS A 212 4.05 21.60 -5.27
C LYS A 212 3.39 20.25 -5.04
N LYS A 213 3.13 19.49 -6.10
CA LYS A 213 2.62 18.11 -6.04
C LYS A 213 3.63 17.22 -6.72
N ILE A 214 4.19 16.28 -5.96
CA ILE A 214 5.18 15.31 -6.45
C ILE A 214 4.51 13.95 -6.41
N ILE A 215 4.05 13.49 -7.56
CA ILE A 215 3.37 12.21 -7.71
C ILE A 215 4.42 11.18 -8.12
N THR A 216 4.59 10.14 -7.33
CA THR A 216 5.55 9.07 -7.60
C THR A 216 4.83 7.74 -7.66
N PHE A 217 4.99 7.03 -8.77
CA PHE A 217 4.60 5.64 -8.95
C PHE A 217 5.84 4.75 -8.83
N THR A 218 5.71 3.64 -8.10
CA THR A 218 6.73 2.58 -8.07
C THR A 218 6.13 1.23 -8.46
N PRO A 219 6.95 0.29 -8.94
CA PRO A 219 6.52 -1.10 -9.12
C PRO A 219 5.84 -1.65 -7.86
N GLY A 220 4.81 -2.49 -8.04
CA GLY A 220 3.93 -2.90 -6.94
C GLY A 220 2.72 -2.00 -6.78
N SER A 221 2.44 -1.15 -7.79
CA SER A 221 1.26 -0.28 -7.85
C SER A 221 1.12 0.65 -6.64
N ASN A 222 2.23 1.12 -6.10
CA ASN A 222 2.25 2.12 -5.04
C ASN A 222 2.38 3.51 -5.67
N ILE A 223 1.43 4.38 -5.35
CA ILE A 223 1.46 5.78 -5.76
C ILE A 223 1.38 6.63 -4.52
N TRP A 224 2.32 7.53 -4.35
CA TRP A 224 2.21 8.55 -3.31
C TRP A 224 2.34 9.94 -3.91
N ILE A 225 1.62 10.86 -3.30
CA ILE A 225 1.57 12.25 -3.66
C ILE A 225 2.10 13.05 -2.48
N ASP A 226 3.22 13.69 -2.68
CA ASP A 226 3.86 14.58 -1.72
C ASP A 226 3.48 16.02 -2.05
N ILE A 227 2.88 16.72 -1.09
CA ILE A 227 2.29 18.04 -1.30
C ILE A 227 2.86 19.03 -0.28
N PRO A 228 4.10 19.53 -0.46
CA PRO A 228 4.56 20.70 0.26
C PRO A 228 3.77 21.94 -0.17
N THR A 229 3.26 22.65 0.82
CA THR A 229 2.47 23.88 0.63
C THR A 229 2.97 24.96 1.57
N ARG A 230 3.05 26.21 1.06
CA ARG A 230 3.53 27.37 1.80
C ARG A 230 2.64 28.58 1.52
N ASP A 231 2.47 29.45 2.52
CA ASP A 231 1.89 30.79 2.31
C ASP A 231 2.75 31.58 1.31
N ALA A 232 2.14 32.08 0.23
CA ALA A 232 2.80 32.92 -0.76
C ALA A 232 2.72 34.41 -0.42
N VAL A 233 1.86 34.79 0.53
CA VAL A 233 1.66 36.17 0.97
C VAL A 233 1.68 36.27 2.50
N PRO A 234 2.11 37.40 3.07
CA PRO A 234 2.05 37.62 4.52
C PRO A 234 0.62 37.52 5.06
N VAL A 235 0.49 37.04 6.27
CA VAL A 235 -0.77 37.00 7.03
C VAL A 235 -0.64 37.89 8.26
N GLU A 236 -1.58 38.81 8.45
CA GLU A 236 -1.58 39.70 9.61
C GLU A 236 -1.54 38.91 10.93
N GLY A 237 -0.68 39.35 11.86
CA GLY A 237 -0.48 38.66 13.13
C GLY A 237 0.39 37.40 13.08
N ARG A 238 0.94 37.06 11.93
CA ARG A 238 1.83 35.92 11.76
C ARG A 238 3.24 36.38 11.38
N ASN A 239 4.25 36.01 12.18
CA ASN A 239 5.65 36.41 11.97
C ASN A 239 6.37 35.62 10.87
N GLN A 240 5.86 34.42 10.53
CA GLN A 240 6.44 33.56 9.50
C GLN A 240 5.34 32.92 8.64
N PRO A 241 5.60 32.63 7.36
CA PRO A 241 4.68 31.89 6.51
C PRO A 241 4.36 30.53 7.12
N MET A 242 3.12 30.10 6.99
CA MET A 242 2.76 28.71 7.30
C MET A 242 3.33 27.79 6.23
N GLU A 243 3.90 26.70 6.68
CA GLU A 243 4.34 25.60 5.82
C GLU A 243 3.75 24.29 6.34
N ARG A 244 3.26 23.45 5.44
CA ARG A 244 2.76 22.10 5.75
C ARG A 244 3.12 21.17 4.60
N ARG A 245 3.22 19.90 4.93
CA ARG A 245 3.42 18.83 3.96
C ARG A 245 2.37 17.76 4.19
N VAL A 246 1.70 17.37 3.12
CA VAL A 246 0.72 16.28 3.11
C VAL A 246 1.29 15.17 2.27
N MET A 247 1.23 13.94 2.78
CA MET A 247 1.60 12.73 2.05
C MET A 247 0.35 11.88 1.86
N ILE A 248 0.04 11.51 0.63
CA ILE A 248 -1.09 10.62 0.32
C ILE A 248 -0.50 9.36 -0.31
N LEU A 249 -0.67 8.22 0.36
CA LEU A 249 -0.27 6.92 -0.17
C LEU A 249 -1.49 6.17 -0.68
N ASN A 250 -1.41 5.71 -1.92
CA ASN A 250 -2.38 4.80 -2.53
C ASN A 250 -1.64 3.51 -2.89
N ALA A 251 -1.97 2.42 -2.18
CA ALA A 251 -1.53 1.07 -2.51
C ALA A 251 -2.68 0.38 -3.26
N ILE A 252 -2.44 0.05 -4.51
CA ILE A 252 -3.45 -0.55 -5.40
C ILE A 252 -3.10 -2.02 -5.57
N THR A 253 -3.94 -2.91 -5.02
CA THR A 253 -3.70 -4.36 -4.99
C THR A 253 -4.92 -5.14 -5.42
#